data_1261893efa6068b84ef1e920a279ae20
#
_entry.id   1261893efa6068b84ef1e920a279ae20
#
_cell.length_a   1.000
_cell.length_b   1.000
_cell.length_c   1.000
_cell.angle_alpha   90.00
_cell.angle_beta   90.00
_cell.angle_gamma   90.00
#
_symmetry.space_group_name_H-M   'P 1'
#
loop_
_entity.id
_entity.type
_entity.pdbx_description
1 polymer ?
#
loop_
_entity_poly.entity_id
_entity_poly.type
_entity_poly.pdbx_seq_one_letter_code
_entity_poly.pdbx_strand_id
1 'polypeptide(L)'
;MKERNFQQIKEELPGIKRNVSLKSYTTFKIGGPAKYFFEAKEKEDLIKAIITAKSKKLPFFILGGGSNILVSDKGYKGLIIKIKNQKSKIKNTNQKSKIIETESDALLSQIVALALKNSLTGLEWAIGIPGTIGGAIYGNAGAFGRSTKDVIQKVEVFDLKDKKIKILKNKDCKFGYRDSIFKHANSARSPLARGMQTRPCEYPNLIILSATLQLKKGNKKKIQEKMKEYLNYRKEKQPLNLPSAGSIFKNQKPKPEHKTKSFVLGRAHKYGLWIKNQKLLKEFSEIKEFNKKGQIPAAWLIEECGLKGKKVGNVKISEKHANFIVNLGGGKAKDVKKLINLAKKKVKEKFGITLEEEICYLGFKN
;
A
#
# COMPACT_ATOMS: atom_id res chain seq x y z
N MET A 1 -3.83 -22.40 30.77
CA MET A 1 -4.72 -21.99 29.67
C MET A 1 -3.96 -21.45 28.42
N LYS A 2 -3.02 -20.51 28.57
CA LYS A 2 -2.27 -19.90 27.41
C LYS A 2 -1.35 -20.90 26.69
N GLU A 3 -0.68 -21.79 27.40
CA GLU A 3 0.24 -22.80 26.86
C GLU A 3 -0.50 -23.88 26.08
N ARG A 4 -1.62 -24.38 26.66
CA ARG A 4 -2.50 -25.40 26.03
C ARG A 4 -3.05 -24.90 24.68
N ASN A 5 -3.46 -23.62 24.61
CA ASN A 5 -3.89 -23.00 23.34
C ASN A 5 -2.77 -22.90 22.30
N PHE A 6 -1.52 -22.66 22.73
CA PHE A 6 -0.41 -22.60 21.78
C PHE A 6 -0.07 -23.99 21.24
N GLN A 7 -0.06 -25.01 22.07
CA GLN A 7 0.21 -26.38 21.65
C GLN A 7 -0.80 -26.86 20.60
N GLN A 8 -2.09 -26.59 20.82
CA GLN A 8 -3.13 -26.92 19.84
C GLN A 8 -2.93 -26.18 18.49
N ILE A 9 -2.51 -24.90 18.51
CA ILE A 9 -2.22 -24.16 17.28
C ILE A 9 -0.97 -24.75 16.61
N LYS A 10 0.04 -25.17 17.36
CA LYS A 10 1.28 -25.76 16.84
C LYS A 10 1.04 -27.11 16.17
N GLU A 11 0.10 -27.92 16.67
CA GLU A 11 -0.34 -29.17 16.04
C GLU A 11 -1.01 -28.92 14.69
N GLU A 12 -1.88 -27.88 14.61
CA GLU A 12 -2.54 -27.50 13.36
C GLU A 12 -1.58 -26.81 12.37
N LEU A 13 -0.63 -25.99 12.89
CA LEU A 13 0.33 -25.22 12.10
C LEU A 13 1.77 -25.54 12.52
N PRO A 14 2.32 -26.67 12.09
CA PRO A 14 3.72 -27.00 12.33
C PRO A 14 4.65 -25.89 11.84
N GLY A 15 5.63 -25.49 12.67
CA GLY A 15 6.54 -24.39 12.33
C GLY A 15 6.08 -22.99 12.74
N ILE A 16 4.91 -22.87 13.42
CA ILE A 16 4.50 -21.61 14.03
C ILE A 16 5.51 -21.17 15.10
N LYS A 17 5.85 -19.88 15.11
CA LYS A 17 6.80 -19.25 16.03
C LYS A 17 6.08 -18.28 16.96
N ARG A 18 6.67 -18.01 18.13
CA ARG A 18 6.17 -17.02 19.09
C ARG A 18 7.10 -15.82 19.20
N ASN A 19 6.55 -14.67 19.49
CA ASN A 19 7.27 -13.44 19.82
C ASN A 19 8.31 -13.03 18.76
N VAL A 20 7.99 -13.21 17.48
CA VAL A 20 8.87 -12.86 16.36
C VAL A 20 8.86 -11.36 16.13
N SER A 21 10.03 -10.72 16.20
CA SER A 21 10.17 -9.29 15.92
C SER A 21 9.77 -8.97 14.48
N LEU A 22 8.82 -8.05 14.29
CA LEU A 22 8.37 -7.62 12.97
C LEU A 22 9.27 -6.56 12.34
N LYS A 23 10.24 -6.01 13.08
CA LYS A 23 11.20 -5.02 12.59
C LYS A 23 11.94 -5.49 11.33
N SER A 24 12.39 -6.73 11.29
CA SER A 24 13.10 -7.31 10.14
C SER A 24 12.20 -7.57 8.92
N TYR A 25 10.90 -7.66 9.13
CA TYR A 25 9.91 -7.96 8.09
C TYR A 25 9.25 -6.70 7.48
N THR A 26 9.70 -5.51 7.86
CA THR A 26 9.23 -4.23 7.31
C THR A 26 10.36 -3.46 6.63
N THR A 27 10.07 -2.75 5.55
CA THR A 27 11.04 -1.83 4.93
C THR A 27 11.35 -0.64 5.82
N PHE A 28 10.46 -0.29 6.73
CA PHE A 28 10.67 0.79 7.71
C PHE A 28 11.64 0.40 8.83
N LYS A 29 11.89 -0.92 9.02
CA LYS A 29 12.71 -1.45 10.12
C LYS A 29 12.23 -1.00 11.50
N ILE A 30 10.91 -0.85 11.65
CA ILE A 30 10.20 -0.49 12.89
C ILE A 30 9.13 -1.54 13.15
N GLY A 31 8.96 -1.95 14.42
CA GLY A 31 7.89 -2.84 14.85
C GLY A 31 8.29 -3.73 16.03
N GLY A 32 7.35 -3.93 16.94
CA GLY A 32 7.45 -4.88 18.03
C GLY A 32 7.15 -6.32 17.59
N PRO A 33 7.02 -7.26 18.55
CA PRO A 33 6.87 -8.68 18.25
C PRO A 33 5.44 -9.06 17.80
N ALA A 34 5.34 -10.02 16.89
CA ALA A 34 4.11 -10.77 16.65
C ALA A 34 3.92 -11.82 17.74
N LYS A 35 2.71 -11.91 18.34
CA LYS A 35 2.41 -12.99 19.30
C LYS A 35 2.65 -14.35 18.67
N TYR A 36 2.18 -14.55 17.44
CA TYR A 36 2.39 -15.74 16.64
C TYR A 36 2.84 -15.34 15.23
N PHE A 37 3.69 -16.16 14.63
CA PHE A 37 4.23 -15.95 13.29
C PHE A 37 4.31 -17.29 12.56
N PHE A 38 3.72 -17.36 11.37
CA PHE A 38 3.72 -18.56 10.53
C PHE A 38 4.16 -18.21 9.12
N GLU A 39 5.03 -19.04 8.53
CA GLU A 39 5.47 -18.92 7.15
C GLU A 39 4.73 -19.95 6.28
N ALA A 40 3.78 -19.48 5.50
CA ALA A 40 3.07 -20.31 4.52
C ALA A 40 3.93 -20.48 3.27
N LYS A 41 4.27 -21.70 2.93
CA LYS A 41 5.11 -22.05 1.75
C LYS A 41 4.27 -22.28 0.51
N GLU A 42 3.05 -22.77 0.69
CA GLU A 42 2.11 -23.08 -0.38
C GLU A 42 0.76 -22.37 -0.11
N LYS A 43 -0.13 -22.36 -1.11
CA LYS A 43 -1.49 -21.80 -0.97
C LYS A 43 -2.29 -22.50 0.11
N GLU A 44 -2.13 -23.79 0.20
CA GLU A 44 -2.80 -24.67 1.15
C GLU A 44 -2.40 -24.31 2.59
N ASP A 45 -1.11 -24.03 2.84
CA ASP A 45 -0.62 -23.55 4.14
C ASP A 45 -1.26 -22.22 4.53
N LEU A 46 -1.35 -21.28 3.56
CA LEU A 46 -1.98 -19.99 3.78
C LEU A 46 -3.46 -20.15 4.16
N ILE A 47 -4.19 -20.95 3.40
CA ILE A 47 -5.63 -21.22 3.65
C ILE A 47 -5.79 -21.91 5.01
N LYS A 48 -4.99 -22.93 5.31
CA LYS A 48 -5.00 -23.63 6.59
C LYS A 48 -4.73 -22.67 7.75
N ALA A 49 -3.71 -21.83 7.66
CA ALA A 49 -3.38 -20.86 8.70
C ALA A 49 -4.52 -19.86 8.96
N ILE A 50 -5.20 -19.43 7.92
CA ILE A 50 -6.36 -18.53 8.03
C ILE A 50 -7.54 -19.23 8.70
N ILE A 51 -7.85 -20.46 8.29
CA ILE A 51 -8.95 -21.26 8.87
C ILE A 51 -8.67 -21.53 10.36
N THR A 52 -7.45 -21.95 10.70
CA THR A 52 -7.01 -22.14 12.09
C THR A 52 -7.14 -20.85 12.91
N ALA A 53 -6.68 -19.72 12.38
CA ALA A 53 -6.81 -18.44 13.07
C ALA A 53 -8.28 -18.08 13.35
N LYS A 54 -9.17 -18.32 12.38
CA LYS A 54 -10.60 -18.05 12.52
C LYS A 54 -11.27 -19.00 13.54
N SER A 55 -10.99 -20.30 13.49
CA SER A 55 -11.55 -21.29 14.42
C SER A 55 -11.17 -20.99 15.87
N LYS A 56 -9.93 -20.54 16.10
CA LYS A 56 -9.42 -20.15 17.42
C LYS A 56 -9.76 -18.68 17.79
N LYS A 57 -10.57 -17.96 17.00
CA LYS A 57 -10.89 -16.53 17.19
C LYS A 57 -9.63 -15.66 17.36
N LEU A 58 -8.54 -16.04 16.70
CA LEU A 58 -7.26 -15.38 16.77
C LEU A 58 -7.18 -14.30 15.67
N PRO A 59 -6.95 -13.03 16.02
CA PRO A 59 -6.66 -12.02 15.01
C PRO A 59 -5.48 -12.42 14.14
N PHE A 60 -5.56 -12.22 12.82
CA PHE A 60 -4.45 -12.54 11.92
C PHE A 60 -4.20 -11.41 10.94
N PHE A 61 -3.01 -11.36 10.37
CA PHE A 61 -2.63 -10.42 9.34
C PHE A 61 -1.74 -11.12 8.31
N ILE A 62 -2.02 -10.91 7.03
CA ILE A 62 -1.21 -11.46 5.93
C ILE A 62 -0.16 -10.43 5.55
N LEU A 63 1.10 -10.81 5.73
CA LEU A 63 2.25 -9.95 5.51
C LEU A 63 2.89 -10.24 4.15
N GLY A 64 2.76 -9.30 3.21
CA GLY A 64 3.53 -9.29 1.97
C GLY A 64 4.95 -8.76 2.19
N GLY A 65 5.40 -7.81 1.37
CA GLY A 65 6.74 -7.20 1.47
C GLY A 65 6.96 -6.26 2.65
N GLY A 66 5.93 -5.95 3.46
CA GLY A 66 6.05 -5.05 4.60
C GLY A 66 6.44 -3.61 4.24
N SER A 67 6.17 -3.18 2.99
CA SER A 67 6.66 -1.91 2.45
C SER A 67 5.71 -0.72 2.64
N ASN A 68 4.49 -0.96 3.12
CA ASN A 68 3.48 0.09 3.34
C ASN A 68 2.78 -0.07 4.70
N ILE A 69 3.52 -0.51 5.72
CA ILE A 69 2.96 -0.73 7.05
C ILE A 69 3.81 -0.06 8.13
N LEU A 70 3.14 0.45 9.16
CA LEU A 70 3.73 0.85 10.43
C LEU A 70 3.26 -0.11 11.50
N VAL A 71 4.19 -0.88 12.07
CA VAL A 71 3.89 -1.83 13.15
C VAL A 71 4.12 -1.17 14.49
N SER A 72 3.17 -1.30 15.41
CA SER A 72 3.25 -0.79 16.78
C SER A 72 4.51 -1.28 17.50
N ASP A 73 5.11 -0.43 18.34
CA ASP A 73 6.22 -0.83 19.22
C ASP A 73 5.84 -1.96 20.18
N LYS A 74 4.53 -2.07 20.53
CA LYS A 74 3.98 -3.17 21.34
C LYS A 74 3.72 -4.44 20.53
N GLY A 75 3.98 -4.41 19.22
CA GLY A 75 3.77 -5.53 18.31
C GLY A 75 2.31 -5.81 17.97
N TYR A 76 2.04 -7.04 17.56
CA TYR A 76 0.74 -7.51 17.12
C TYR A 76 0.27 -8.72 17.97
N LYS A 77 -0.89 -8.59 18.60
CA LYS A 77 -1.43 -9.62 19.51
C LYS A 77 -2.17 -10.79 18.80
N GLY A 78 -1.82 -11.06 17.56
CA GLY A 78 -2.42 -12.08 16.72
C GLY A 78 -1.40 -12.94 16.00
N LEU A 79 -1.84 -13.60 14.94
CA LEU A 79 -1.03 -14.40 14.02
C LEU A 79 -0.62 -13.55 12.81
N ILE A 80 0.66 -13.41 12.57
CA ILE A 80 1.20 -12.94 11.29
C ILE A 80 1.40 -14.15 10.39
N ILE A 81 0.82 -14.12 9.21
CA ILE A 81 1.01 -15.14 8.17
C ILE A 81 1.85 -14.50 7.08
N LYS A 82 3.10 -14.95 6.94
CA LYS A 82 4.01 -14.53 5.89
C LYS A 82 3.98 -15.56 4.76
N ILE A 83 3.66 -15.11 3.55
CA ILE A 83 3.69 -16.00 2.39
C ILE A 83 5.14 -16.09 1.88
N LYS A 84 5.61 -17.29 1.52
CA LYS A 84 6.94 -17.55 0.97
C LYS A 84 6.90 -18.35 -0.34
N ASN A 85 5.93 -18.10 -1.20
CA ASN A 85 5.81 -18.77 -2.49
C ASN A 85 5.98 -17.78 -3.65
N GLN A 86 7.22 -17.50 -4.03
CA GLN A 86 7.60 -16.47 -5.01
C GLN A 86 7.56 -16.96 -6.46
N LYS A 87 6.73 -17.94 -6.80
CA LYS A 87 6.68 -18.53 -8.13
C LYS A 87 6.02 -17.58 -9.14
N SER A 88 6.65 -17.41 -10.29
CA SER A 88 6.11 -16.68 -11.44
C SER A 88 6.42 -17.42 -12.72
N LYS A 89 5.42 -17.56 -13.61
CA LYS A 89 5.53 -18.27 -14.89
C LYS A 89 5.03 -17.39 -16.03
N ILE A 90 5.69 -17.49 -17.19
CA ILE A 90 5.19 -16.87 -18.42
C ILE A 90 4.44 -17.91 -19.23
N LYS A 91 3.24 -17.54 -19.68
CA LYS A 91 2.48 -18.27 -20.67
C LYS A 91 2.33 -17.45 -21.96
N ASN A 92 2.56 -18.11 -23.09
CA ASN A 92 2.33 -17.52 -24.41
C ASN A 92 0.83 -17.59 -24.71
N THR A 93 0.21 -16.44 -25.02
CA THR A 93 -1.21 -16.39 -25.40
C THR A 93 -1.39 -16.11 -26.88
N ASN A 94 -0.55 -15.27 -27.45
CA ASN A 94 -0.51 -14.97 -28.89
C ASN A 94 0.80 -14.25 -29.25
N GLN A 95 0.98 -13.90 -30.53
CA GLN A 95 2.19 -13.22 -31.00
C GLN A 95 2.39 -11.82 -30.39
N LYS A 96 1.31 -11.12 -30.02
CA LYS A 96 1.33 -9.70 -29.59
C LYS A 96 1.26 -9.49 -28.07
N SER A 97 0.77 -10.46 -27.29
CA SER A 97 0.62 -10.36 -25.84
C SER A 97 1.08 -11.63 -25.13
N LYS A 98 1.58 -11.46 -23.90
CA LYS A 98 1.97 -12.56 -23.02
C LYS A 98 1.35 -12.39 -21.63
N ILE A 99 1.13 -13.52 -21.00
CA ILE A 99 0.60 -13.59 -19.65
C ILE A 99 1.73 -13.97 -18.69
N ILE A 100 1.82 -13.26 -17.57
CA ILE A 100 2.60 -13.67 -16.41
C ILE A 100 1.60 -14.13 -15.34
N GLU A 101 1.67 -15.41 -14.99
CA GLU A 101 1.00 -15.94 -13.80
C GLU A 101 1.97 -15.90 -12.62
N THR A 102 1.54 -15.39 -11.50
CA THR A 102 2.41 -15.15 -10.35
C THR A 102 1.69 -15.32 -9.03
N GLU A 103 2.35 -15.91 -8.06
CA GLU A 103 1.87 -16.01 -6.69
C GLU A 103 1.91 -14.64 -5.99
N SER A 104 1.03 -14.43 -5.01
CA SER A 104 0.83 -13.12 -4.39
C SER A 104 2.06 -12.57 -3.64
N ASP A 105 2.99 -13.43 -3.23
CA ASP A 105 4.23 -13.02 -2.55
C ASP A 105 5.42 -12.80 -3.51
N ALA A 106 5.26 -13.00 -4.81
CA ALA A 106 6.30 -12.68 -5.77
C ALA A 106 6.66 -11.19 -5.71
N LEU A 107 7.95 -10.89 -5.63
CA LEU A 107 8.43 -9.52 -5.53
C LEU A 107 8.17 -8.77 -6.84
N LEU A 108 7.69 -7.52 -6.74
CA LEU A 108 7.51 -6.66 -7.92
C LEU A 108 8.80 -6.55 -8.74
N SER A 109 9.96 -6.45 -8.09
CA SER A 109 11.26 -6.40 -8.75
C SER A 109 11.55 -7.64 -9.61
N GLN A 110 11.17 -8.84 -9.13
CA GLN A 110 11.32 -10.09 -9.88
C GLN A 110 10.40 -10.14 -11.10
N ILE A 111 9.14 -9.69 -10.95
CA ILE A 111 8.17 -9.66 -12.04
C ILE A 111 8.61 -8.63 -13.11
N VAL A 112 9.10 -7.45 -12.69
CA VAL A 112 9.65 -6.44 -13.60
C VAL A 112 10.87 -6.96 -14.35
N ALA A 113 11.79 -7.64 -13.67
CA ALA A 113 12.97 -8.27 -14.30
C ALA A 113 12.56 -9.36 -15.29
N LEU A 114 11.57 -10.20 -14.92
CA LEU A 114 11.02 -11.24 -15.79
C LEU A 114 10.37 -10.65 -17.05
N ALA A 115 9.62 -9.57 -16.92
CA ALA A 115 9.01 -8.83 -18.03
C ALA A 115 10.09 -8.28 -18.98
N LEU A 116 11.12 -7.62 -18.44
CA LEU A 116 12.24 -7.09 -19.23
C LEU A 116 13.00 -8.18 -19.97
N LYS A 117 13.32 -9.30 -19.29
CA LYS A 117 14.00 -10.47 -19.90
C LYS A 117 13.26 -10.94 -21.15
N ASN A 118 11.93 -10.86 -21.15
CA ASN A 118 11.05 -11.32 -22.23
C ASN A 118 10.58 -10.19 -23.17
N SER A 119 11.18 -9.01 -23.09
CA SER A 119 10.82 -7.83 -23.90
C SER A 119 9.34 -7.46 -23.78
N LEU A 120 8.79 -7.50 -22.54
CA LEU A 120 7.40 -7.15 -22.25
C LEU A 120 7.32 -5.76 -21.64
N THR A 121 6.48 -4.89 -22.23
CA THR A 121 6.20 -3.52 -21.79
C THR A 121 4.93 -3.45 -20.93
N GLY A 122 4.85 -2.45 -20.07
CA GLY A 122 3.69 -2.15 -19.21
C GLY A 122 4.00 -2.18 -17.71
N LEU A 123 5.22 -2.62 -17.30
CA LEU A 123 5.66 -2.68 -15.90
C LEU A 123 6.85 -1.76 -15.59
N GLU A 124 7.30 -0.93 -16.52
CA GLU A 124 8.46 -0.05 -16.35
C GLU A 124 8.29 0.89 -15.14
N TRP A 125 7.06 1.36 -14.91
CA TRP A 125 6.69 2.23 -13.80
C TRP A 125 6.95 1.61 -12.41
N ALA A 126 6.95 0.28 -12.34
CA ALA A 126 7.09 -0.46 -11.09
C ALA A 126 8.55 -0.68 -10.67
N ILE A 127 9.53 -0.30 -11.52
CA ILE A 127 10.96 -0.41 -11.19
C ILE A 127 11.27 0.36 -9.89
N GLY A 128 11.97 -0.29 -8.96
CA GLY A 128 12.35 0.29 -7.68
C GLY A 128 11.21 0.43 -6.65
N ILE A 129 9.99 -0.04 -6.94
CA ILE A 129 8.92 -0.12 -5.95
C ILE A 129 9.15 -1.41 -5.10
N PRO A 130 9.34 -1.27 -3.78
CA PRO A 130 9.45 -2.42 -2.90
C PRO A 130 8.09 -3.08 -2.66
N GLY A 131 8.10 -4.39 -2.39
CA GLY A 131 6.90 -5.14 -2.02
C GLY A 131 6.57 -6.26 -2.98
N THR A 132 5.42 -6.89 -2.77
CA THR A 132 4.93 -8.05 -3.50
C THR A 132 3.76 -7.68 -4.42
N ILE A 133 3.48 -8.52 -5.41
CA ILE A 133 2.35 -8.29 -6.31
C ILE A 133 1.01 -8.31 -5.57
N GLY A 134 0.83 -9.16 -4.56
CA GLY A 134 -0.36 -9.16 -3.71
C GLY A 134 -0.56 -7.83 -2.98
N GLY A 135 0.52 -7.26 -2.42
CA GLY A 135 0.48 -5.93 -1.81
C GLY A 135 0.20 -4.82 -2.82
N ALA A 136 0.76 -4.92 -4.03
CA ALA A 136 0.52 -3.99 -5.13
C ALA A 136 -0.95 -4.02 -5.61
N ILE A 137 -1.55 -5.21 -5.72
CA ILE A 137 -2.97 -5.39 -6.06
C ILE A 137 -3.85 -4.84 -4.93
N TYR A 138 -3.55 -5.19 -3.68
CA TYR A 138 -4.30 -4.71 -2.50
C TYR A 138 -4.38 -3.18 -2.48
N GLY A 139 -3.25 -2.51 -2.70
CA GLY A 139 -3.15 -1.05 -2.69
C GLY A 139 -3.43 -0.38 -4.03
N ASN A 140 -3.61 -1.11 -5.13
CA ASN A 140 -3.50 -0.59 -6.49
C ASN A 140 -2.29 0.33 -6.62
N ALA A 141 -1.11 -0.21 -6.32
CA ALA A 141 0.14 0.53 -6.35
C ALA A 141 0.37 1.14 -7.74
N GLY A 142 0.92 2.34 -7.78
CA GLY A 142 1.15 3.02 -9.04
C GLY A 142 2.12 4.19 -8.93
N ALA A 143 2.75 4.52 -10.04
CA ALA A 143 3.65 5.64 -10.22
C ALA A 143 3.66 6.07 -11.71
N PHE A 144 4.14 7.29 -11.98
CA PHE A 144 4.30 7.80 -13.35
C PHE A 144 3.04 7.67 -14.21
N GLY A 145 1.87 7.93 -13.63
CA GLY A 145 0.57 7.87 -14.32
C GLY A 145 0.04 6.45 -14.59
N ARG A 146 0.76 5.41 -14.18
CA ARG A 146 0.38 4.00 -14.33
C ARG A 146 0.14 3.36 -12.96
N SER A 147 -0.54 2.21 -12.96
CA SER A 147 -0.84 1.46 -11.74
C SER A 147 -1.02 -0.03 -12.02
N THR A 148 -1.11 -0.81 -10.96
CA THR A 148 -1.30 -2.26 -11.02
C THR A 148 -2.53 -2.66 -11.84
N LYS A 149 -3.63 -1.91 -11.75
CA LYS A 149 -4.85 -2.16 -12.53
C LYS A 149 -4.61 -2.21 -14.02
N ASP A 150 -3.60 -1.50 -14.55
CA ASP A 150 -3.37 -1.37 -15.98
C ASP A 150 -2.84 -2.68 -16.61
N VAL A 151 -2.32 -3.58 -15.80
CA VAL A 151 -1.72 -4.84 -16.23
C VAL A 151 -2.41 -6.08 -15.66
N ILE A 152 -3.26 -5.97 -14.64
CA ILE A 152 -3.99 -7.11 -14.07
C ILE A 152 -5.08 -7.56 -15.05
N GLN A 153 -5.09 -8.84 -15.39
CA GLN A 153 -6.17 -9.50 -16.13
C GLN A 153 -7.19 -10.13 -15.17
N LYS A 154 -6.69 -10.92 -14.21
CA LYS A 154 -7.50 -11.59 -13.17
C LYS A 154 -6.69 -11.82 -11.90
N VAL A 155 -7.40 -11.98 -10.79
CA VAL A 155 -6.84 -12.26 -9.47
C VAL A 155 -7.54 -13.48 -8.89
N GLU A 156 -6.77 -14.47 -8.45
CA GLU A 156 -7.28 -15.61 -7.69
C GLU A 156 -7.30 -15.25 -6.21
N VAL A 157 -8.43 -15.49 -5.58
CA VAL A 157 -8.65 -15.15 -4.16
C VAL A 157 -9.26 -16.30 -3.39
N PHE A 158 -8.95 -16.39 -2.10
CA PHE A 158 -9.72 -17.21 -1.16
C PHE A 158 -10.76 -16.32 -0.48
N ASP A 159 -12.03 -16.66 -0.66
CA ASP A 159 -13.15 -15.94 -0.04
C ASP A 159 -13.43 -16.56 1.34
N LEU A 160 -13.21 -15.76 2.38
CA LEU A 160 -13.41 -16.19 3.77
C LEU A 160 -14.86 -16.42 4.16
N LYS A 161 -15.81 -15.82 3.41
CA LYS A 161 -17.24 -16.00 3.67
C LYS A 161 -17.69 -17.38 3.19
N ASP A 162 -17.35 -17.70 1.95
CA ASP A 162 -17.81 -18.93 1.31
C ASP A 162 -16.81 -20.09 1.48
N LYS A 163 -15.60 -19.80 2.02
CA LYS A 163 -14.47 -20.74 2.16
C LYS A 163 -14.09 -21.41 0.83
N LYS A 164 -14.18 -20.65 -0.27
CA LYS A 164 -13.90 -21.13 -1.62
C LYS A 164 -12.89 -20.23 -2.34
N ILE A 165 -12.16 -20.82 -3.27
CA ILE A 165 -11.31 -20.07 -4.20
C ILE A 165 -12.19 -19.50 -5.31
N LYS A 166 -11.99 -18.21 -5.60
CA LYS A 166 -12.70 -17.48 -6.66
C LYS A 166 -11.71 -16.77 -7.57
N ILE A 167 -12.11 -16.56 -8.81
CA ILE A 167 -11.34 -15.77 -9.79
C ILE A 167 -12.11 -14.47 -10.05
N LEU A 168 -11.47 -13.34 -9.75
CA LEU A 168 -11.98 -12.01 -10.03
C LEU A 168 -11.34 -11.47 -11.30
N LYS A 169 -12.11 -11.01 -12.27
CA LYS A 169 -11.63 -10.25 -13.43
C LYS A 169 -11.20 -8.84 -12.96
N ASN A 170 -10.41 -8.15 -13.77
CA ASN A 170 -9.95 -6.78 -13.45
C ASN A 170 -11.09 -5.85 -12.98
N LYS A 171 -12.22 -5.83 -13.69
CA LYS A 171 -13.40 -4.99 -13.36
C LYS A 171 -13.98 -5.29 -11.98
N ASP A 172 -13.91 -6.55 -11.55
CA ASP A 172 -14.47 -7.02 -10.28
C ASP A 172 -13.57 -6.64 -9.09
N CYS A 173 -12.29 -6.35 -9.35
CA CYS A 173 -11.34 -5.86 -8.35
C CYS A 173 -11.61 -4.41 -7.92
N LYS A 174 -12.51 -3.67 -8.58
CA LYS A 174 -12.93 -2.29 -8.26
C LYS A 174 -11.77 -1.35 -7.93
N PHE A 175 -10.74 -1.39 -8.76
CA PHE A 175 -9.53 -0.58 -8.56
C PHE A 175 -9.82 0.92 -8.61
N GLY A 176 -9.38 1.63 -7.58
CA GLY A 176 -9.38 3.08 -7.47
C GLY A 176 -7.98 3.66 -7.22
N TYR A 177 -7.89 4.97 -6.98
CA TYR A 177 -6.63 5.59 -6.59
C TYR A 177 -6.19 5.12 -5.20
N ARG A 178 -5.10 4.35 -5.12
CA ARG A 178 -4.64 3.70 -3.89
C ARG A 178 -5.71 2.85 -3.21
N ASP A 179 -6.57 2.22 -4.02
CA ASP A 179 -7.75 1.52 -3.54
C ASP A 179 -8.12 0.31 -4.41
N SER A 180 -8.77 -0.68 -3.77
CA SER A 180 -9.30 -1.89 -4.40
C SER A 180 -10.37 -2.51 -3.52
N ILE A 181 -11.15 -3.46 -4.07
CA ILE A 181 -12.14 -4.23 -3.30
C ILE A 181 -11.49 -4.94 -2.09
N PHE A 182 -10.23 -5.32 -2.18
CA PHE A 182 -9.50 -6.03 -1.14
C PHE A 182 -9.29 -5.21 0.14
N LYS A 183 -9.43 -3.88 0.08
CA LYS A 183 -9.39 -2.99 1.26
C LYS A 183 -10.73 -2.83 1.96
N HIS A 184 -11.85 -3.19 1.31
CA HIS A 184 -13.20 -2.84 1.76
C HIS A 184 -14.04 -4.04 2.19
N ALA A 185 -13.45 -5.20 2.30
CA ALA A 185 -14.17 -6.47 2.45
C ALA A 185 -15.13 -6.57 3.65
N ASN A 186 -15.09 -5.63 4.58
CA ASN A 186 -16.02 -5.56 5.73
C ASN A 186 -16.83 -4.25 5.81
N SER A 187 -16.74 -3.36 4.83
CA SER A 187 -17.29 -2.00 4.95
C SER A 187 -18.82 -1.92 4.93
N ALA A 188 -19.53 -3.00 4.61
CA ALA A 188 -21.00 -2.96 4.53
C ALA A 188 -21.71 -2.94 5.90
N ARG A 189 -21.02 -3.15 7.04
CA ARG A 189 -21.67 -3.34 8.34
C ARG A 189 -21.05 -2.66 9.56
N SER A 190 -20.01 -1.86 9.44
CA SER A 190 -19.49 -1.15 10.62
C SER A 190 -19.77 0.37 10.53
N PRO A 191 -20.81 0.87 11.24
CA PRO A 191 -21.02 2.31 11.43
C PRO A 191 -19.80 2.99 12.08
N LEU A 192 -19.00 2.24 12.85
CA LEU A 192 -17.78 2.70 13.54
C LEU A 192 -16.64 3.09 12.59
N ALA A 193 -16.60 2.55 11.37
CA ALA A 193 -15.53 2.87 10.42
C ALA A 193 -15.67 4.25 9.74
N ARG A 194 -16.84 4.89 9.82
CA ARG A 194 -17.10 6.19 9.15
C ARG A 194 -16.41 7.39 9.81
N GLY A 195 -15.93 7.25 11.05
CA GLY A 195 -15.29 8.35 11.81
C GLY A 195 -13.81 8.14 12.12
N MET A 196 -13.22 6.98 11.81
CA MET A 196 -11.85 6.68 12.20
C MET A 196 -10.83 7.42 11.33
N GLN A 197 -10.01 8.25 11.95
CA GLN A 197 -8.89 8.96 11.31
C GLN A 197 -7.74 8.04 10.87
N THR A 198 -7.67 6.81 11.41
CA THR A 198 -6.68 5.78 11.05
C THR A 198 -7.43 4.50 10.76
N ARG A 199 -7.25 3.92 9.56
CA ARG A 199 -7.81 2.61 9.23
C ARG A 199 -6.86 1.53 9.77
N PRO A 200 -7.29 0.72 10.77
CA PRO A 200 -6.56 -0.51 11.09
C PRO A 200 -6.48 -1.36 9.82
N CYS A 201 -5.44 -2.15 9.68
CA CYS A 201 -5.39 -3.19 8.67
C CYS A 201 -6.47 -4.24 9.03
N GLU A 202 -7.70 -4.02 8.55
CA GLU A 202 -8.79 -4.96 8.75
C GLU A 202 -8.61 -6.20 7.87
N TYR A 203 -9.14 -7.32 8.34
CA TYR A 203 -9.08 -8.59 7.60
C TYR A 203 -9.90 -8.48 6.33
N PRO A 204 -9.31 -8.59 5.14
CA PRO A 204 -10.09 -8.68 3.93
C PRO A 204 -10.87 -10.00 3.95
N ASN A 205 -12.14 -9.99 3.51
CA ASN A 205 -12.85 -11.24 3.24
C ASN A 205 -12.25 -11.98 2.04
N LEU A 206 -11.57 -11.26 1.16
CA LEU A 206 -10.93 -11.77 -0.05
C LEU A 206 -9.41 -11.75 0.12
N ILE A 207 -8.81 -12.91 0.20
CA ILE A 207 -7.36 -13.10 0.35
C ILE A 207 -6.75 -13.36 -1.02
N ILE A 208 -5.84 -12.50 -1.46
CA ILE A 208 -5.15 -12.64 -2.74
C ILE A 208 -4.19 -13.81 -2.68
N LEU A 209 -4.39 -14.81 -3.52
CA LEU A 209 -3.54 -16.00 -3.66
C LEU A 209 -2.55 -15.86 -4.80
N SER A 210 -3.05 -15.50 -5.98
CA SER A 210 -2.25 -15.34 -7.19
C SER A 210 -2.84 -14.28 -8.11
N ALA A 211 -2.09 -13.88 -9.12
CA ALA A 211 -2.54 -12.94 -10.14
C ALA A 211 -2.09 -13.36 -11.53
N THR A 212 -2.87 -12.95 -12.52
CA THR A 212 -2.52 -13.05 -13.93
C THR A 212 -2.38 -11.63 -14.49
N LEU A 213 -1.19 -11.33 -14.99
CA LEU A 213 -0.87 -10.05 -15.62
C LEU A 213 -0.84 -10.24 -17.14
N GLN A 214 -1.43 -9.31 -17.88
CA GLN A 214 -1.35 -9.26 -19.33
C GLN A 214 -0.46 -8.11 -19.76
N LEU A 215 0.61 -8.41 -20.47
CA LEU A 215 1.61 -7.47 -20.98
C LEU A 215 1.72 -7.56 -22.49
N LYS A 216 2.24 -6.51 -23.13
CA LYS A 216 2.45 -6.45 -24.58
C LYS A 216 3.92 -6.67 -24.90
N LYS A 217 4.22 -7.24 -26.08
CA LYS A 217 5.58 -7.24 -26.61
C LYS A 217 6.00 -5.79 -26.89
N GLY A 218 7.26 -5.48 -26.59
CA GLY A 218 7.85 -4.16 -26.81
C GLY A 218 9.31 -4.26 -27.25
N ASN A 219 9.89 -3.11 -27.57
CA ASN A 219 11.32 -3.02 -27.87
C ASN A 219 12.11 -3.02 -26.55
N LYS A 220 12.98 -4.01 -26.35
CA LYS A 220 13.75 -4.20 -25.12
C LYS A 220 14.60 -2.97 -24.76
N LYS A 221 15.25 -2.34 -25.75
CA LYS A 221 16.06 -1.13 -25.54
C LYS A 221 15.22 0.02 -25.00
N LYS A 222 14.06 0.31 -25.61
CA LYS A 222 13.13 1.34 -25.15
C LYS A 222 12.59 1.06 -23.74
N ILE A 223 12.31 -0.21 -23.40
CA ILE A 223 11.89 -0.62 -22.06
C ILE A 223 13.00 -0.31 -21.05
N GLN A 224 14.25 -0.68 -21.36
CA GLN A 224 15.41 -0.43 -20.49
C GLN A 224 15.65 1.08 -20.28
N GLU A 225 15.58 1.87 -21.34
CA GLU A 225 15.72 3.34 -21.29
C GLU A 225 14.67 3.94 -20.36
N LYS A 226 13.41 3.53 -20.50
CA LYS A 226 12.31 4.01 -19.66
C LYS A 226 12.47 3.59 -18.19
N MET A 227 12.89 2.37 -17.95
CA MET A 227 13.19 1.89 -16.59
C MET A 227 14.35 2.67 -15.97
N LYS A 228 15.39 2.96 -16.71
CA LYS A 228 16.53 3.78 -16.27
C LYS A 228 16.09 5.19 -15.90
N GLU A 229 15.28 5.85 -16.74
CA GLU A 229 14.67 7.15 -16.46
C GLU A 229 13.94 7.16 -15.12
N TYR A 230 13.02 6.20 -14.93
CA TYR A 230 12.23 6.11 -13.72
C TYR A 230 13.07 5.80 -12.47
N LEU A 231 14.08 4.94 -12.61
CA LEU A 231 14.98 4.63 -11.51
C LEU A 231 15.84 5.84 -11.12
N ASN A 232 16.36 6.59 -12.08
CA ASN A 232 17.12 7.81 -11.84
C ASN A 232 16.25 8.87 -11.15
N TYR A 233 15.02 9.09 -11.62
CA TYR A 233 14.07 9.97 -10.96
C TYR A 233 13.86 9.59 -9.48
N ARG A 234 13.68 8.27 -9.19
CA ARG A 234 13.53 7.81 -7.80
C ARG A 234 14.78 8.05 -6.97
N LYS A 235 15.97 7.77 -7.53
CA LYS A 235 17.25 8.01 -6.84
C LYS A 235 17.43 9.49 -6.49
N GLU A 236 17.03 10.37 -7.40
CA GLU A 236 17.11 11.82 -7.20
C GLU A 236 16.09 12.32 -6.18
N LYS A 237 14.82 11.93 -6.31
CA LYS A 237 13.71 12.52 -5.55
C LYS A 237 13.31 11.78 -4.27
N GLN A 238 13.77 10.56 -4.02
CA GLN A 238 13.35 9.74 -2.88
C GLN A 238 14.53 9.33 -1.99
N PRO A 239 14.33 9.21 -0.66
CA PRO A 239 15.37 8.82 0.29
C PRO A 239 15.58 7.29 0.28
N LEU A 240 16.05 6.72 -0.83
CA LEU A 240 16.17 5.26 -1.02
C LEU A 240 17.25 4.61 -0.15
N ASN A 241 18.15 5.39 0.42
CA ASN A 241 19.25 4.95 1.28
C ASN A 241 18.84 4.76 2.74
N LEU A 242 17.65 5.15 3.14
CA LEU A 242 17.17 5.03 4.51
C LEU A 242 15.87 4.19 4.59
N PRO A 243 15.69 3.38 5.64
CA PRO A 243 14.47 2.62 5.84
C PRO A 243 13.24 3.53 5.95
N SER A 244 12.17 3.19 5.22
CA SER A 244 10.90 3.91 5.23
C SER A 244 9.74 3.00 4.80
N ALA A 245 8.51 3.46 4.95
CA ALA A 245 7.31 2.79 4.41
C ALA A 245 6.82 3.44 3.11
N GLY A 246 7.69 4.15 2.37
CA GLY A 246 7.27 4.93 1.20
C GLY A 246 6.51 6.20 1.58
N SER A 247 5.60 6.64 0.72
CA SER A 247 4.75 7.81 0.97
C SER A 247 3.80 7.56 2.14
N ILE A 248 3.78 8.47 3.09
CA ILE A 248 2.92 8.40 4.29
C ILE A 248 1.48 8.77 3.97
N PHE A 249 1.28 9.76 3.11
CA PHE A 249 -0.03 10.30 2.77
C PHE A 249 -0.33 10.14 1.29
N LYS A 250 -1.62 9.96 0.97
CA LYS A 250 -2.11 10.05 -0.39
C LYS A 250 -2.01 11.49 -0.88
N ASN A 251 -1.77 11.68 -2.19
CA ASN A 251 -2.04 12.97 -2.78
C ASN A 251 -3.52 13.32 -2.64
N GLN A 252 -3.81 14.56 -2.36
CA GLN A 252 -5.16 14.99 -2.07
C GLN A 252 -5.94 15.18 -3.37
N LYS A 253 -7.18 14.68 -3.40
CA LYS A 253 -8.12 14.87 -4.51
C LYS A 253 -9.32 15.69 -4.03
N PRO A 254 -10.05 16.42 -4.91
CA PRO A 254 -11.27 17.08 -4.53
C PRO A 254 -12.25 16.07 -3.93
N LYS A 255 -12.84 16.40 -2.79
CA LYS A 255 -14.08 15.76 -2.42
C LYS A 255 -15.15 16.36 -3.34
N PRO A 256 -16.01 15.54 -3.98
CA PRO A 256 -17.18 16.11 -4.64
C PRO A 256 -17.91 16.92 -3.58
N GLU A 257 -18.06 18.23 -3.83
CA GLU A 257 -18.94 19.04 -2.99
C GLU A 257 -20.32 18.39 -3.02
N HIS A 258 -20.94 18.20 -1.86
CA HIS A 258 -22.36 17.87 -1.80
C HIS A 258 -23.08 18.87 -2.71
N LYS A 259 -23.83 18.35 -3.68
CA LYS A 259 -24.58 19.12 -4.67
C LYS A 259 -25.42 20.19 -3.98
N THR A 260 -24.84 21.35 -3.72
CA THR A 260 -25.62 22.55 -3.57
C THR A 260 -26.06 22.95 -4.97
N LYS A 261 -27.36 22.85 -5.21
CA LYS A 261 -28.03 23.35 -6.41
C LYS A 261 -27.73 24.84 -6.55
N SER A 262 -26.74 25.20 -7.32
CA SER A 262 -26.65 26.52 -7.92
C SER A 262 -26.36 26.33 -9.41
N PHE A 263 -27.45 26.26 -10.13
CA PHE A 263 -27.51 26.31 -11.57
C PHE A 263 -27.35 27.77 -11.98
N VAL A 264 -26.13 28.21 -12.30
CA VAL A 264 -25.93 29.44 -13.10
C VAL A 264 -24.73 29.22 -14.03
N LEU A 265 -25.06 29.21 -15.32
CA LEU A 265 -24.25 29.50 -16.50
C LEU A 265 -22.99 28.66 -16.81
N GLY A 266 -23.19 27.73 -17.73
CA GLY A 266 -22.42 27.53 -18.94
C GLY A 266 -20.90 27.34 -18.85
N ARG A 267 -20.49 26.10 -18.76
CA ARG A 267 -19.21 25.43 -18.96
C ARG A 267 -18.68 24.78 -17.67
N ALA A 268 -18.69 23.46 -17.71
CA ALA A 268 -18.37 22.59 -16.61
C ALA A 268 -16.91 22.73 -16.15
N HIS A 269 -16.68 23.43 -15.04
CA HIS A 269 -15.58 23.08 -14.17
C HIS A 269 -16.02 21.89 -13.31
N LYS A 270 -15.70 20.68 -13.74
CA LYS A 270 -16.06 19.41 -13.12
C LYS A 270 -15.45 19.21 -11.74
N TYR A 271 -14.61 20.13 -11.27
CA TYR A 271 -13.90 20.09 -10.00
C TYR A 271 -13.86 21.51 -9.40
N GLY A 272 -14.54 21.71 -8.27
CA GLY A 272 -14.44 22.95 -7.51
C GLY A 272 -13.01 23.24 -7.04
N LEU A 273 -12.66 24.51 -6.88
CA LEU A 273 -11.37 24.95 -6.32
C LEU A 273 -11.21 24.39 -4.91
N TRP A 274 -10.16 23.60 -4.68
CA TRP A 274 -9.89 22.97 -3.38
C TRP A 274 -9.47 23.95 -2.30
N ILE A 275 -8.63 24.88 -2.70
CA ILE A 275 -8.17 25.98 -1.90
C ILE A 275 -8.85 27.22 -2.46
N LYS A 276 -9.94 27.63 -1.81
CA LYS A 276 -10.70 28.83 -2.16
C LYS A 276 -10.09 30.10 -1.54
N ASN A 277 -9.10 29.96 -0.66
CA ASN A 277 -8.49 31.07 0.03
C ASN A 277 -7.67 31.93 -0.95
N GLN A 278 -8.18 33.13 -1.25
CA GLN A 278 -7.56 34.07 -2.19
C GLN A 278 -6.11 34.45 -1.81
N LYS A 279 -5.82 34.53 -0.52
CA LYS A 279 -4.46 34.80 -0.03
C LYS A 279 -3.49 33.68 -0.44
N LEU A 280 -3.88 32.42 -0.23
CA LEU A 280 -3.08 31.25 -0.62
C LEU A 280 -2.94 31.11 -2.15
N LEU A 281 -3.97 31.45 -2.91
CA LEU A 281 -3.92 31.47 -4.38
C LEU A 281 -2.99 32.54 -4.94
N LYS A 282 -2.79 33.64 -4.21
CA LYS A 282 -1.80 34.68 -4.55
C LYS A 282 -0.38 34.29 -4.11
N GLU A 283 -0.27 33.70 -2.92
CA GLU A 283 1.01 33.28 -2.34
C GLU A 283 1.64 32.10 -3.09
N PHE A 284 0.84 31.14 -3.57
CA PHE A 284 1.30 29.91 -4.21
C PHE A 284 0.74 29.73 -5.61
N SER A 285 1.51 30.05 -6.62
CA SER A 285 1.10 29.93 -8.04
C SER A 285 0.81 28.49 -8.46
N GLU A 286 1.52 27.51 -7.87
CA GLU A 286 1.40 26.07 -8.13
C GLU A 286 0.01 25.52 -7.79
N ILE A 287 -0.72 26.15 -6.85
CA ILE A 287 -2.08 25.73 -6.49
C ILE A 287 -3.01 25.79 -7.70
N LYS A 288 -2.84 26.78 -8.58
CA LYS A 288 -3.64 26.89 -9.82
C LYS A 288 -3.41 25.68 -10.72
N GLU A 289 -2.16 25.23 -10.83
CA GLU A 289 -1.78 24.06 -11.63
C GLU A 289 -2.30 22.77 -11.01
N PHE A 290 -2.18 22.60 -9.68
CA PHE A 290 -2.71 21.45 -8.97
C PHE A 290 -4.23 21.37 -9.08
N ASN A 291 -4.93 22.49 -9.00
CA ASN A 291 -6.37 22.55 -9.22
C ASN A 291 -6.76 22.09 -10.64
N LYS A 292 -6.02 22.52 -11.67
CA LYS A 292 -6.22 22.06 -13.05
C LYS A 292 -5.98 20.56 -13.20
N LYS A 293 -4.95 20.01 -12.53
CA LYS A 293 -4.64 18.58 -12.52
C LYS A 293 -5.59 17.75 -11.64
N GLY A 294 -6.45 18.41 -10.85
CA GLY A 294 -7.38 17.72 -9.92
C GLY A 294 -6.67 16.93 -8.82
N GLN A 295 -5.44 17.34 -8.45
CA GLN A 295 -4.65 16.64 -7.42
C GLN A 295 -3.56 17.54 -6.84
N ILE A 296 -3.51 17.64 -5.50
CA ILE A 296 -2.44 18.35 -4.79
C ILE A 296 -1.47 17.33 -4.20
N PRO A 297 -0.16 17.42 -4.49
CA PRO A 297 0.84 16.53 -3.90
C PRO A 297 0.93 16.73 -2.39
N ALA A 298 0.79 15.64 -1.62
CA ALA A 298 0.95 15.69 -0.16
C ALA A 298 2.37 16.14 0.24
N ALA A 299 3.38 15.78 -0.55
CA ALA A 299 4.75 16.21 -0.32
C ALA A 299 4.88 17.74 -0.35
N TRP A 300 4.28 18.39 -1.33
CA TRP A 300 4.28 19.85 -1.47
C TRP A 300 3.60 20.52 -0.26
N LEU A 301 2.41 20.04 0.14
CA LEU A 301 1.71 20.57 1.31
C LEU A 301 2.55 20.50 2.60
N ILE A 302 3.29 19.41 2.80
CA ILE A 302 4.12 19.20 3.98
C ILE A 302 5.39 20.08 3.91
N GLU A 303 5.96 20.22 2.72
CA GLU A 303 7.13 21.06 2.45
C GLU A 303 6.82 22.53 2.72
N GLU A 304 5.68 23.03 2.22
CA GLU A 304 5.21 24.40 2.43
C GLU A 304 4.86 24.71 3.89
N CYS A 305 4.69 23.68 4.73
CA CYS A 305 4.60 23.84 6.19
C CYS A 305 5.96 23.88 6.89
N GLY A 306 7.07 23.86 6.17
CA GLY A 306 8.43 23.89 6.73
C GLY A 306 8.81 22.63 7.50
N LEU A 307 8.23 21.47 7.13
CA LEU A 307 8.40 20.23 7.92
C LEU A 307 9.52 19.30 7.40
N LYS A 308 10.18 19.61 6.28
CA LYS A 308 11.38 18.87 5.86
C LYS A 308 12.44 18.89 6.95
N GLY A 309 13.09 17.76 7.18
CA GLY A 309 14.12 17.63 8.22
C GLY A 309 13.59 17.52 9.64
N LYS A 310 12.30 17.74 9.92
CA LYS A 310 11.74 17.65 11.27
C LYS A 310 11.95 16.26 11.86
N LYS A 311 12.61 16.20 13.01
CA LYS A 311 12.99 14.97 13.71
C LYS A 311 12.19 14.79 15.00
N VAL A 312 11.82 13.54 15.30
CA VAL A 312 11.28 13.12 16.61
C VAL A 312 11.92 11.78 16.96
N GLY A 313 12.68 11.72 18.05
CA GLY A 313 13.48 10.55 18.36
C GLY A 313 14.42 10.21 17.20
N ASN A 314 14.42 8.95 16.77
CA ASN A 314 15.25 8.47 15.67
C ASN A 314 14.48 8.31 14.34
N VAL A 315 13.45 9.13 14.12
CA VAL A 315 12.77 9.22 12.84
C VAL A 315 12.70 10.68 12.37
N LYS A 316 12.70 10.89 11.05
CA LYS A 316 12.78 12.23 10.44
C LYS A 316 11.89 12.31 9.20
N ILE A 317 11.18 13.43 9.00
CA ILE A 317 10.61 13.79 7.70
C ILE A 317 11.78 14.03 6.75
N SER A 318 11.81 13.32 5.64
CA SER A 318 12.93 13.38 4.69
C SER A 318 13.10 14.77 4.10
N GLU A 319 14.33 15.25 4.03
CA GLU A 319 14.68 16.49 3.33
C GLU A 319 14.53 16.33 1.80
N LYS A 320 14.73 15.10 1.31
CA LYS A 320 14.63 14.77 -0.11
C LYS A 320 13.19 14.74 -0.62
N HIS A 321 12.26 14.26 0.23
CA HIS A 321 10.85 14.12 -0.13
C HIS A 321 9.97 14.20 1.12
N ALA A 322 9.25 15.29 1.30
CA ALA A 322 8.53 15.60 2.53
C ALA A 322 7.41 14.60 2.89
N ASN A 323 6.92 13.80 1.92
CA ASN A 323 5.91 12.74 2.20
C ASN A 323 6.55 11.42 2.64
N PHE A 324 7.86 11.38 2.90
CA PHE A 324 8.56 10.22 3.45
C PHE A 324 9.02 10.51 4.87
N ILE A 325 8.75 9.59 5.78
CA ILE A 325 9.39 9.55 7.08
C ILE A 325 10.44 8.44 7.04
N VAL A 326 11.67 8.76 7.42
CA VAL A 326 12.79 7.83 7.39
C VAL A 326 13.21 7.45 8.80
N ASN A 327 13.68 6.22 8.96
CA ASN A 327 14.22 5.70 10.19
C ASN A 327 15.78 5.86 10.16
N LEU A 328 16.31 6.60 11.11
CA LEU A 328 17.75 6.87 11.25
C LEU A 328 18.49 5.77 12.03
N GLY A 329 17.79 4.67 12.35
CA GLY A 329 18.28 3.61 13.23
C GLY A 329 17.60 3.66 14.59
N GLY A 330 17.00 2.53 15.03
CA GLY A 330 16.30 2.45 16.32
C GLY A 330 15.03 3.29 16.44
N GLY A 331 14.46 3.77 15.35
CA GLY A 331 13.21 4.54 15.33
C GLY A 331 12.05 3.78 15.95
N LYS A 332 11.11 4.50 16.59
CA LYS A 332 9.92 3.95 17.24
C LYS A 332 8.64 4.34 16.51
N ALA A 333 7.68 3.43 16.46
CA ALA A 333 6.40 3.67 15.81
C ALA A 333 5.62 4.84 16.44
N LYS A 334 5.72 5.03 17.75
CA LYS A 334 5.15 6.18 18.45
C LYS A 334 5.68 7.51 17.94
N ASP A 335 6.97 7.59 17.58
CA ASP A 335 7.60 8.81 17.10
C ASP A 335 7.21 9.10 15.64
N VAL A 336 7.06 8.05 14.81
CA VAL A 336 6.48 8.18 13.48
C VAL A 336 5.06 8.76 13.57
N LYS A 337 4.20 8.25 14.48
CA LYS A 337 2.84 8.80 14.69
C LYS A 337 2.86 10.27 15.11
N LYS A 338 3.81 10.70 15.93
CA LYS A 338 3.96 12.12 16.30
C LYS A 338 4.23 12.99 15.07
N LEU A 339 5.14 12.56 14.17
CA LEU A 339 5.43 13.29 12.93
C LEU A 339 4.22 13.31 11.98
N ILE A 340 3.49 12.20 11.86
CA ILE A 340 2.25 12.12 11.07
C ILE A 340 1.22 13.10 11.59
N ASN A 341 0.96 13.11 12.90
CA ASN A 341 0.00 14.02 13.53
C ASN A 341 0.42 15.49 13.39
N LEU A 342 1.72 15.79 13.52
CA LEU A 342 2.27 17.10 13.29
C LEU A 342 2.01 17.58 11.86
N ALA A 343 2.30 16.74 10.85
CA ALA A 343 2.05 17.06 9.46
C ALA A 343 0.56 17.30 9.19
N LYS A 344 -0.32 16.43 9.70
CA LYS A 344 -1.79 16.60 9.58
C LYS A 344 -2.26 17.92 10.20
N LYS A 345 -1.77 18.25 11.40
CA LYS A 345 -2.11 19.48 12.10
C LYS A 345 -1.69 20.71 11.31
N LYS A 346 -0.40 20.78 10.93
CA LYS A 346 0.17 21.95 10.24
C LYS A 346 -0.43 22.18 8.85
N VAL A 347 -0.66 21.12 8.07
CA VAL A 347 -1.31 21.24 6.75
C VAL A 347 -2.76 21.67 6.92
N LYS A 348 -3.48 21.18 7.93
CA LYS A 348 -4.85 21.63 8.21
C LYS A 348 -4.91 23.09 8.64
N GLU A 349 -3.98 23.52 9.50
CA GLU A 349 -3.88 24.92 9.94
C GLU A 349 -3.59 25.88 8.77
N LYS A 350 -2.60 25.54 7.90
CA LYS A 350 -2.18 26.42 6.81
C LYS A 350 -3.13 26.39 5.60
N PHE A 351 -3.57 25.20 5.18
CA PHE A 351 -4.30 25.01 3.91
C PHE A 351 -5.76 24.60 4.06
N GLY A 352 -6.24 24.31 5.29
CA GLY A 352 -7.58 23.77 5.53
C GLY A 352 -7.76 22.32 5.09
N ILE A 353 -6.69 21.66 4.62
CA ILE A 353 -6.71 20.31 4.06
C ILE A 353 -6.40 19.27 5.12
N THR A 354 -7.22 18.22 5.22
CA THR A 354 -6.96 17.06 6.07
C THR A 354 -6.24 16.00 5.25
N LEU A 355 -4.96 15.74 5.57
CA LEU A 355 -4.17 14.69 4.89
C LEU A 355 -4.73 13.31 5.18
N GLU A 356 -4.93 12.50 4.14
CA GLU A 356 -5.33 11.09 4.24
C GLU A 356 -4.09 10.19 4.20
N GLU A 357 -3.97 9.33 5.20
CA GLU A 357 -2.84 8.42 5.31
C GLU A 357 -2.93 7.29 4.28
N GLU A 358 -1.81 6.94 3.65
CA GLU A 358 -1.67 5.81 2.73
C GLU A 358 -1.17 4.54 3.44
N ILE A 359 -0.32 4.71 4.46
CA ILE A 359 0.24 3.60 5.22
C ILE A 359 -0.81 2.88 6.05
N CYS A 360 -0.57 1.60 6.30
CA CYS A 360 -1.41 0.73 7.09
C CYS A 360 -0.85 0.58 8.51
N TYR A 361 -1.70 0.66 9.52
CA TYR A 361 -1.32 0.50 10.93
C TYR A 361 -1.56 -0.93 11.41
N LEU A 362 -0.56 -1.55 12.02
CA LEU A 362 -0.65 -2.89 12.55
C LEU A 362 -0.34 -2.91 14.05
N GLY A 363 -1.26 -3.44 14.87
CA GLY A 363 -1.07 -3.62 16.31
C GLY A 363 -1.22 -2.35 17.15
N PHE A 364 -1.76 -1.27 16.59
CA PHE A 364 -2.17 -0.10 17.36
C PHE A 364 -3.54 -0.35 18.00
N LYS A 365 -3.72 0.14 19.23
CA LYS A 365 -5.05 0.22 19.85
C LYS A 365 -5.80 1.40 19.23
N ASN A 366 -7.09 1.22 19.03
CA ASN A 366 -8.03 2.30 18.70
C ASN A 366 -8.20 3.22 19.90
#